data_1f7fbb9f1f1525dae451d0f0ab017cbb
#
_entry.id   1f7fbb9f1f1525dae451d0f0ab017cbb
#
_cell.length_a   1.000
_cell.length_b   1.000
_cell.length_c   1.000
_cell.angle_alpha   90.00
_cell.angle_beta   90.00
_cell.angle_gamma   90.00
#
_symmetry.space_group_name_H-M   'P 1'
#
loop_
_entity.id
_entity.type
_entity.pdbx_description
1 polymer ?
#
loop_
_entity_poly.entity_id
_entity_poly.type
_entity_poly.pdbx_seq_one_letter_code
_entity_poly.pdbx_strand_id
1 'polypeptide(L)'
;MINIIISIIFPFIFLPIILNEYYIMQCNHYEVQKYMLYEKKKKIIVTCLLFLIFLMGIFTKYKYVSLITSLIITNISFISSSKIKFTSRVKRFIIVYFTITYLLVLFKVSKINLLLIVNSFIIFYILIVHYISSLIEKIILFNYKKDAQKMIKDIDVIGITGSYGKTSCKNILYDMLSEIVNVSKTPKSYNTKVGIIKSIRENCNSLDDYFICEYGVDKVGGMDKLLNVVKPNISLITEVGPQHLLSFKNIENIRKEKIKLGKILKENEALVINGDNKYLKASIKEFKCNVITYGIKDNEDITCKNISFNKEGSEFDLYVYNKFIKHVRIKLLGKHNVSNVLGAIGVLVGLNISLENIDKLTSNIKQIEHRLELKKLGNIKVIDDAFNSNESGFKNAIDILSMMDGYKIVITPGIIEQGKNSENINYELGKYMSDKVDLVVLVEQNAMTIKEGLISGKFDENKVFIKKDFLEAFEFVRSCDKENKIVLIENDLPRIYLK
;
A
#
# COMPACT_ATOMS: atom_id res chain seq x y z
N MET A 1 0.27 -53.16 -5.50
CA MET A 1 -0.95 -52.33 -5.57
C MET A 1 -0.96 -51.23 -4.53
N ILE A 2 -0.80 -51.51 -3.23
CA ILE A 2 -0.80 -50.51 -2.13
C ILE A 2 0.26 -49.42 -2.34
N ASN A 3 1.50 -49.76 -2.68
CA ASN A 3 2.57 -48.74 -2.90
C ASN A 3 2.28 -47.79 -4.07
N ILE A 4 1.56 -48.25 -5.11
CA ILE A 4 1.17 -47.40 -6.25
C ILE A 4 0.08 -46.42 -5.80
N ILE A 5 -0.91 -46.90 -5.06
CA ILE A 5 -2.00 -46.05 -4.52
C ILE A 5 -1.43 -44.99 -3.60
N ILE A 6 -0.55 -45.38 -2.66
CA ILE A 6 0.13 -44.41 -1.76
C ILE A 6 0.93 -43.37 -2.56
N SER A 7 1.61 -43.81 -3.64
CA SER A 7 2.40 -42.88 -4.47
C SER A 7 1.54 -41.81 -5.17
N ILE A 8 0.32 -42.17 -5.57
CA ILE A 8 -0.61 -41.24 -6.20
C ILE A 8 -1.21 -40.27 -5.18
N ILE A 9 -1.57 -40.79 -4.00
CA ILE A 9 -2.25 -39.99 -2.96
C ILE A 9 -1.25 -39.11 -2.17
N PHE A 10 0.03 -39.50 -2.10
CA PHE A 10 1.06 -38.86 -1.29
C PHE A 10 1.10 -37.32 -1.43
N PRO A 11 1.12 -36.71 -2.64
CA PRO A 11 1.15 -35.27 -2.77
C PRO A 11 -0.11 -34.58 -2.20
N PHE A 12 -1.26 -35.23 -2.24
CA PHE A 12 -2.52 -34.65 -1.80
C PHE A 12 -2.68 -34.65 -0.28
N ILE A 13 -1.99 -35.53 0.46
CA ILE A 13 -2.04 -35.61 1.92
C ILE A 13 -1.57 -34.30 2.56
N PHE A 14 -0.50 -33.71 2.04
CA PHE A 14 0.10 -32.49 2.60
C PHE A 14 -0.37 -31.20 1.93
N LEU A 15 -1.10 -31.29 0.81
CA LEU A 15 -1.51 -30.12 0.02
C LEU A 15 -2.27 -29.05 0.86
N PRO A 16 -3.23 -29.38 1.73
CA PRO A 16 -3.93 -28.37 2.55
C PRO A 16 -2.98 -27.63 3.48
N ILE A 17 -2.04 -28.34 4.10
CA ILE A 17 -1.05 -27.76 5.01
C ILE A 17 -0.10 -26.84 4.23
N ILE A 18 0.41 -27.33 3.10
CA ILE A 18 1.30 -26.59 2.20
C ILE A 18 0.64 -25.29 1.71
N LEU A 19 -0.62 -25.34 1.33
CA LEU A 19 -1.37 -24.15 0.89
C LEU A 19 -1.58 -23.17 2.02
N ASN A 20 -1.89 -23.63 3.24
CA ASN A 20 -2.06 -22.76 4.39
C ASN A 20 -0.74 -22.06 4.77
N GLU A 21 0.35 -22.81 4.88
CA GLU A 21 1.65 -22.23 5.19
C GLU A 21 2.14 -21.28 4.08
N TYR A 22 1.84 -21.60 2.81
CA TYR A 22 2.17 -20.71 1.70
C TYR A 22 1.30 -19.46 1.68
N TYR A 23 0.04 -19.53 2.16
CA TYR A 23 -0.77 -18.35 2.42
C TYR A 23 -0.13 -17.43 3.48
N ILE A 24 0.39 -18.01 4.58
CA ILE A 24 1.12 -17.22 5.59
C ILE A 24 2.36 -16.57 4.97
N MET A 25 3.09 -17.27 4.08
CA MET A 25 4.19 -16.67 3.32
C MET A 25 3.71 -15.55 2.39
N GLN A 26 2.56 -15.71 1.73
CA GLN A 26 1.96 -14.68 0.87
C GLN A 26 1.64 -13.42 1.67
N CYS A 27 1.04 -13.55 2.86
CA CYS A 27 0.75 -12.45 3.77
C CYS A 27 2.02 -11.74 4.26
N ASN A 28 3.11 -12.47 4.41
CA ASN A 28 4.42 -11.94 4.82
C ASN A 28 5.32 -11.57 3.62
N HIS A 29 4.73 -11.24 2.46
CA HIS A 29 5.45 -10.85 1.24
C HIS A 29 6.51 -11.85 0.77
N TYR A 30 6.35 -13.15 1.12
CA TYR A 30 7.29 -14.24 0.86
C TYR A 30 8.67 -14.05 1.52
N GLU A 31 8.76 -13.23 2.57
CA GLU A 31 9.98 -13.06 3.38
C GLU A 31 10.08 -14.18 4.42
N VAL A 32 11.04 -15.08 4.25
CA VAL A 32 11.23 -16.25 5.14
C VAL A 32 11.42 -15.85 6.59
N GLN A 33 12.13 -14.75 6.87
CA GLN A 33 12.33 -14.26 8.24
C GLN A 33 11.00 -13.91 8.91
N LYS A 34 10.11 -13.17 8.25
CA LYS A 34 8.79 -12.82 8.77
C LYS A 34 7.91 -14.06 8.94
N TYR A 35 7.94 -14.96 7.96
CA TYR A 35 7.26 -16.24 8.06
C TYR A 35 7.70 -17.06 9.27
N MET A 36 9.00 -17.15 9.54
CA MET A 36 9.53 -17.92 10.69
C MET A 36 9.19 -17.26 12.03
N LEU A 37 9.05 -15.93 12.08
CA LEU A 37 8.64 -15.22 13.29
C LEU A 37 7.14 -15.36 13.57
N TYR A 38 6.33 -15.54 12.53
CA TYR A 38 4.89 -15.73 12.65
C TYR A 38 4.61 -17.04 13.40
N GLU A 39 3.92 -16.95 14.54
CA GLU A 39 3.65 -18.07 15.45
C GLU A 39 4.88 -18.90 15.83
N LYS A 40 6.05 -18.26 16.00
CA LYS A 40 7.34 -18.90 16.25
C LYS A 40 7.30 -19.97 17.35
N LYS A 41 6.66 -19.68 18.49
CA LYS A 41 6.55 -20.62 19.61
C LYS A 41 5.80 -21.89 19.21
N LYS A 42 4.65 -21.74 18.54
CA LYS A 42 3.82 -22.85 18.03
C LYS A 42 4.62 -23.73 17.05
N LYS A 43 5.29 -23.11 16.07
CA LYS A 43 6.12 -23.84 15.09
C LYS A 43 7.22 -24.65 15.74
N ILE A 44 7.93 -24.10 16.72
CA ILE A 44 8.98 -24.82 17.47
C ILE A 44 8.38 -26.00 18.22
N ILE A 45 7.31 -25.80 19.01
CA ILE A 45 6.69 -26.87 19.81
C ILE A 45 6.21 -28.01 18.92
N VAL A 46 5.50 -27.69 17.84
CA VAL A 46 4.97 -28.69 16.90
C VAL A 46 6.11 -29.45 16.22
N THR A 47 7.17 -28.75 15.77
CA THR A 47 8.33 -29.40 15.14
C THR A 47 9.03 -30.35 16.09
N CYS A 48 9.25 -29.97 17.36
CA CYS A 48 9.84 -30.83 18.35
C CYS A 48 8.98 -32.08 18.66
N LEU A 49 7.65 -31.87 18.75
CA LEU A 49 6.72 -32.97 19.00
C LEU A 49 6.71 -33.98 17.82
N LEU A 50 6.64 -33.46 16.57
CA LEU A 50 6.70 -34.30 15.38
C LEU A 50 8.03 -35.06 15.27
N PHE A 51 9.14 -34.42 15.65
CA PHE A 51 10.45 -35.08 15.68
C PHE A 51 10.51 -36.23 16.69
N LEU A 52 9.94 -36.04 17.89
CA LEU A 52 9.86 -37.13 18.90
C LEU A 52 9.01 -38.30 18.37
N ILE A 53 7.87 -38.03 17.76
CA ILE A 53 7.01 -39.06 17.15
C ILE A 53 7.75 -39.79 16.02
N PHE A 54 8.56 -39.07 15.23
CA PHE A 54 9.42 -39.67 14.21
C PHE A 54 10.42 -40.67 14.79
N LEU A 55 11.11 -40.30 15.85
CA LEU A 55 12.04 -41.21 16.56
C LEU A 55 11.32 -42.47 17.05
N MET A 56 10.15 -42.29 17.68
CA MET A 56 9.32 -43.44 18.11
C MET A 56 8.92 -44.31 16.91
N GLY A 57 8.56 -43.74 15.79
CA GLY A 57 8.14 -44.46 14.56
C GLY A 57 9.27 -45.27 13.93
N ILE A 58 10.52 -44.81 14.01
CA ILE A 58 11.69 -45.53 13.46
C ILE A 58 12.18 -46.66 14.38
N PHE A 59 12.22 -46.38 15.68
CA PHE A 59 12.83 -47.30 16.65
C PHE A 59 11.84 -48.31 17.30
N THR A 60 10.55 -48.25 16.95
CA THR A 60 9.52 -49.12 17.52
C THR A 60 8.70 -49.87 16.49
N LYS A 61 7.92 -50.87 16.95
CA LYS A 61 6.92 -51.60 16.17
C LYS A 61 5.73 -50.71 15.73
N TYR A 62 5.57 -49.51 16.33
CA TYR A 62 4.38 -48.67 16.23
C TYR A 62 4.42 -47.63 15.09
N LYS A 63 5.11 -47.95 14.01
CA LYS A 63 5.33 -47.08 12.86
C LYS A 63 4.04 -46.50 12.27
N TYR A 64 2.98 -47.30 12.12
CA TYR A 64 1.70 -46.84 11.60
C TYR A 64 0.99 -45.90 12.59
N VAL A 65 1.06 -46.22 13.88
CA VAL A 65 0.47 -45.38 14.94
C VAL A 65 1.19 -44.03 14.96
N SER A 66 2.51 -44.01 14.90
CA SER A 66 3.30 -42.80 14.85
C SER A 66 2.97 -41.95 13.60
N LEU A 67 2.76 -42.58 12.44
CA LEU A 67 2.36 -41.89 11.24
C LEU A 67 0.95 -41.24 11.38
N ILE A 68 -0.03 -41.98 11.86
CA ILE A 68 -1.40 -41.48 12.03
C ILE A 68 -1.40 -40.35 13.05
N THR A 69 -0.75 -40.52 14.21
CA THR A 69 -0.66 -39.49 15.27
C THR A 69 0.01 -38.21 14.74
N SER A 70 1.12 -38.37 14.01
CA SER A 70 1.82 -37.22 13.43
C SER A 70 0.97 -36.46 12.40
N LEU A 71 0.23 -37.17 11.53
CA LEU A 71 -0.69 -36.56 10.58
C LEU A 71 -1.84 -35.80 11.25
N ILE A 72 -2.41 -36.36 12.32
CA ILE A 72 -3.47 -35.69 13.10
C ILE A 72 -2.94 -34.38 13.71
N ILE A 73 -1.77 -34.43 14.37
CA ILE A 73 -1.15 -33.26 14.99
C ILE A 73 -0.86 -32.19 13.94
N THR A 74 -0.30 -32.58 12.80
CA THR A 74 0.04 -31.63 11.72
C THR A 74 -1.22 -30.96 11.18
N ASN A 75 -2.28 -31.73 10.92
CA ASN A 75 -3.54 -31.16 10.42
C ASN A 75 -4.17 -30.19 11.41
N ILE A 76 -4.29 -30.57 12.71
CA ILE A 76 -4.84 -29.69 13.75
C ILE A 76 -3.99 -28.41 13.90
N SER A 77 -2.67 -28.52 13.80
CA SER A 77 -1.76 -27.40 14.03
C SER A 77 -1.66 -26.42 12.88
N PHE A 78 -1.79 -26.88 11.63
CA PHE A 78 -1.47 -26.08 10.45
C PHE A 78 -2.63 -25.84 9.49
N ILE A 79 -3.80 -26.48 9.64
CA ILE A 79 -4.97 -26.17 8.83
C ILE A 79 -5.73 -25.00 9.44
N SER A 80 -6.00 -23.99 8.64
CA SER A 80 -6.85 -22.87 8.98
C SER A 80 -7.82 -22.56 7.84
N SER A 81 -8.89 -21.81 8.12
CA SER A 81 -9.90 -21.40 7.14
C SER A 81 -9.43 -20.28 6.19
N SER A 82 -8.13 -20.01 6.15
CA SER A 82 -7.54 -18.94 5.37
C SER A 82 -7.66 -19.18 3.85
N LYS A 83 -8.07 -18.14 3.11
CA LYS A 83 -8.26 -18.22 1.65
C LYS A 83 -7.00 -17.71 0.92
N ILE A 84 -6.17 -18.62 0.43
CA ILE A 84 -5.03 -18.27 -0.42
C ILE A 84 -5.51 -17.60 -1.72
N LYS A 85 -4.86 -16.51 -2.09
CA LYS A 85 -5.11 -15.86 -3.37
C LYS A 85 -4.29 -16.55 -4.46
N PHE A 86 -4.95 -17.26 -5.38
CA PHE A 86 -4.31 -18.02 -6.46
C PHE A 86 -3.70 -17.11 -7.54
N THR A 87 -2.53 -16.57 -7.25
CA THR A 87 -1.71 -15.83 -8.23
C THR A 87 -0.91 -16.78 -9.12
N SER A 88 -0.34 -16.28 -10.23
CA SER A 88 0.57 -17.07 -11.08
C SER A 88 1.76 -17.63 -10.30
N ARG A 89 2.26 -16.91 -9.30
CA ARG A 89 3.32 -17.38 -8.39
C ARG A 89 2.87 -18.57 -7.55
N VAL A 90 1.66 -18.52 -6.99
CA VAL A 90 1.10 -19.65 -6.23
C VAL A 90 0.93 -20.88 -7.12
N LYS A 91 0.44 -20.72 -8.36
CA LYS A 91 0.30 -21.82 -9.32
C LYS A 91 1.66 -22.48 -9.62
N ARG A 92 2.71 -21.70 -9.87
CA ARG A 92 4.06 -22.23 -10.09
C ARG A 92 4.63 -22.92 -8.86
N PHE A 93 4.41 -22.35 -7.66
CA PHE A 93 4.80 -23.02 -6.42
C PHE A 93 4.14 -24.39 -6.27
N ILE A 94 2.86 -24.51 -6.57
CA ILE A 94 2.13 -25.79 -6.54
C ILE A 94 2.74 -26.79 -7.53
N ILE A 95 3.10 -26.35 -8.75
CA ILE A 95 3.77 -27.20 -9.73
C ILE A 95 5.11 -27.70 -9.18
N VAL A 96 5.93 -26.81 -8.62
CA VAL A 96 7.22 -27.19 -8.01
C VAL A 96 7.01 -28.17 -6.86
N TYR A 97 6.01 -27.93 -6.01
CA TYR A 97 5.63 -28.84 -4.93
C TYR A 97 5.30 -30.24 -5.44
N PHE A 98 4.41 -30.36 -6.42
CA PHE A 98 4.05 -31.67 -7.00
C PHE A 98 5.25 -32.35 -7.65
N THR A 99 6.09 -31.60 -8.38
CA THR A 99 7.30 -32.14 -9.03
C THR A 99 8.28 -32.70 -8.00
N ILE A 100 8.60 -31.94 -6.94
CA ILE A 100 9.51 -32.40 -5.89
C ILE A 100 8.93 -33.60 -5.15
N THR A 101 7.65 -33.54 -4.80
CA THR A 101 6.98 -34.64 -4.10
C THR A 101 6.97 -35.91 -4.94
N TYR A 102 6.68 -35.79 -6.24
CA TYR A 102 6.69 -36.93 -7.16
C TYR A 102 8.11 -37.54 -7.30
N LEU A 103 9.13 -36.71 -7.43
CA LEU A 103 10.51 -37.17 -7.48
C LEU A 103 10.91 -37.91 -6.19
N LEU A 104 10.49 -37.40 -5.02
CA LEU A 104 10.73 -38.09 -3.74
C LEU A 104 10.06 -39.47 -3.70
N VAL A 105 8.88 -39.62 -4.28
CA VAL A 105 8.14 -40.88 -4.32
C VAL A 105 8.81 -41.92 -5.23
N LEU A 106 9.62 -41.50 -6.21
CA LEU A 106 10.39 -42.41 -7.08
C LEU A 106 11.56 -43.08 -6.37
N PHE A 107 12.05 -42.54 -5.27
CA PHE A 107 13.13 -43.19 -4.50
C PHE A 107 12.68 -44.56 -3.96
N LYS A 108 13.62 -45.53 -3.92
CA LYS A 108 13.42 -46.89 -3.42
C LYS A 108 13.29 -46.98 -1.87
N VAL A 109 12.74 -45.97 -1.23
CA VAL A 109 12.48 -45.94 0.21
C VAL A 109 11.04 -46.37 0.46
N SER A 110 10.81 -47.07 1.59
CA SER A 110 9.43 -47.40 2.00
C SER A 110 8.56 -46.16 2.01
N LYS A 111 7.42 -46.17 1.34
CA LYS A 111 6.51 -45.02 1.23
C LYS A 111 6.02 -44.54 2.59
N ILE A 112 5.87 -45.45 3.55
CA ILE A 112 5.47 -45.13 4.93
C ILE A 112 6.58 -44.39 5.65
N ASN A 113 7.84 -44.78 5.45
CA ASN A 113 8.98 -44.07 6.02
C ASN A 113 9.09 -42.67 5.40
N LEU A 114 8.90 -42.56 4.11
CA LEU A 114 8.92 -41.29 3.40
C LEU A 114 7.80 -40.35 3.90
N LEU A 115 6.58 -40.86 4.09
CA LEU A 115 5.48 -40.10 4.68
C LEU A 115 5.83 -39.61 6.09
N LEU A 116 6.40 -40.47 6.91
CA LEU A 116 6.79 -40.12 8.26
C LEU A 116 7.88 -39.04 8.29
N ILE A 117 8.89 -39.15 7.42
CA ILE A 117 9.97 -38.16 7.27
C ILE A 117 9.40 -36.81 6.82
N VAL A 118 8.65 -36.78 5.73
CA VAL A 118 8.10 -35.51 5.19
C VAL A 118 7.18 -34.83 6.20
N ASN A 119 6.33 -35.61 6.88
CA ASN A 119 5.43 -35.04 7.90
C ASN A 119 6.18 -34.47 9.12
N SER A 120 7.19 -35.21 9.60
CA SER A 120 7.97 -34.80 10.77
C SER A 120 8.83 -33.55 10.52
N PHE A 121 9.24 -33.37 9.27
CA PHE A 121 10.04 -32.21 8.84
C PHE A 121 9.25 -31.27 7.90
N ILE A 122 7.93 -31.20 8.08
CA ILE A 122 7.05 -30.49 7.14
C ILE A 122 7.43 -29.01 6.91
N ILE A 123 7.85 -28.32 7.97
CA ILE A 123 8.28 -26.92 7.85
C ILE A 123 9.55 -26.81 6.99
N PHE A 124 10.54 -27.68 7.19
CA PHE A 124 11.75 -27.70 6.36
C PHE A 124 11.46 -28.07 4.92
N TYR A 125 10.53 -29.02 4.72
CA TYR A 125 10.09 -29.39 3.38
C TYR A 125 9.44 -28.20 2.64
N ILE A 126 8.56 -27.45 3.32
CA ILE A 126 7.95 -26.23 2.77
C ILE A 126 9.02 -25.20 2.41
N LEU A 127 10.02 -25.00 3.27
CA LEU A 127 11.12 -24.06 3.02
C LEU A 127 11.97 -24.48 1.81
N ILE A 128 12.23 -25.78 1.63
CA ILE A 128 12.96 -26.28 0.46
C ILE A 128 12.16 -26.01 -0.82
N VAL A 129 10.87 -26.38 -0.84
CA VAL A 129 9.98 -26.13 -1.98
C VAL A 129 9.90 -24.63 -2.30
N HIS A 130 9.77 -23.81 -1.26
CA HIS A 130 9.76 -22.34 -1.40
C HIS A 130 11.09 -21.81 -1.97
N TYR A 131 12.22 -22.31 -1.48
CA TYR A 131 13.54 -21.90 -1.98
C TYR A 131 13.71 -22.20 -3.46
N ILE A 132 13.42 -23.43 -3.88
CA ILE A 132 13.47 -23.86 -5.30
C ILE A 132 12.53 -23.00 -6.15
N SER A 133 11.27 -22.85 -5.71
CA SER A 133 10.30 -21.97 -6.38
C SER A 133 10.81 -20.53 -6.49
N SER A 134 11.48 -20.01 -5.45
CA SER A 134 12.01 -18.64 -5.43
C SER A 134 13.15 -18.42 -6.44
N LEU A 135 13.94 -19.45 -6.75
CA LEU A 135 14.96 -19.39 -7.80
C LEU A 135 14.32 -19.25 -9.18
N ILE A 136 13.28 -20.04 -9.44
CA ILE A 136 12.50 -19.95 -10.68
C ILE A 136 11.88 -18.55 -10.82
N GLU A 137 11.27 -18.03 -9.74
CA GLU A 137 10.70 -16.69 -9.73
C GLU A 137 11.74 -15.59 -10.01
N LYS A 138 12.98 -15.73 -9.50
CA LYS A 138 14.07 -14.78 -9.80
C LYS A 138 14.43 -14.77 -11.29
N ILE A 139 14.50 -15.94 -11.93
CA ILE A 139 14.79 -16.05 -13.37
C ILE A 139 13.66 -15.44 -14.20
N ILE A 140 12.40 -15.75 -13.86
CA ILE A 140 11.24 -15.18 -14.53
C ILE A 140 11.21 -13.67 -14.40
N LEU A 141 11.42 -13.16 -13.18
CA LEU A 141 11.41 -11.71 -12.91
C LEU A 141 12.58 -10.99 -13.62
N PHE A 142 13.74 -11.66 -13.76
CA PHE A 142 14.86 -11.12 -14.52
C PHE A 142 14.52 -10.95 -16.00
N ASN A 143 13.88 -11.95 -16.61
CA ASN A 143 13.44 -11.89 -18.01
C ASN A 143 12.36 -10.81 -18.18
N TYR A 144 11.36 -10.79 -17.31
CA TYR A 144 10.31 -9.77 -17.33
C TYR A 144 10.86 -8.34 -17.17
N LYS A 145 11.92 -8.17 -16.35
CA LYS A 145 12.62 -6.88 -16.23
C LYS A 145 13.28 -6.47 -17.55
N LYS A 146 13.98 -7.42 -18.23
CA LYS A 146 14.59 -7.14 -19.53
C LYS A 146 13.57 -6.74 -20.58
N ASP A 147 12.43 -7.46 -20.63
CA ASP A 147 11.33 -7.14 -21.54
C ASP A 147 10.78 -5.73 -21.26
N ALA A 148 10.47 -5.43 -19.97
CA ALA A 148 10.00 -4.12 -19.59
C ALA A 148 10.98 -2.99 -19.94
N GLN A 149 12.29 -3.20 -19.71
CA GLN A 149 13.32 -2.23 -20.06
C GLN A 149 13.43 -2.01 -21.59
N LYS A 150 13.18 -3.05 -22.37
CA LYS A 150 13.16 -2.95 -23.85
C LYS A 150 11.93 -2.17 -24.32
N MET A 151 10.76 -2.40 -23.71
CA MET A 151 9.51 -1.74 -24.08
C MET A 151 9.54 -0.23 -23.80
N ILE A 152 10.20 0.17 -22.70
CA ILE A 152 10.20 1.58 -22.24
C ILE A 152 11.39 2.39 -22.73
N LYS A 153 12.24 1.79 -23.58
CA LYS A 153 13.53 2.38 -23.97
C LYS A 153 13.41 3.77 -24.60
N ASP A 154 12.38 3.95 -25.44
CA ASP A 154 12.17 5.14 -26.24
C ASP A 154 11.01 6.02 -25.70
N ILE A 155 10.57 5.76 -24.46
CA ILE A 155 9.49 6.48 -23.78
C ILE A 155 10.08 7.24 -22.60
N ASP A 156 9.74 8.52 -22.49
CA ASP A 156 10.18 9.33 -21.36
C ASP A 156 9.42 8.94 -20.07
N VAL A 157 10.19 8.84 -18.99
CA VAL A 157 9.64 8.38 -17.70
C VAL A 157 9.52 9.52 -16.72
N ILE A 158 8.31 9.73 -16.22
CA ILE A 158 8.03 10.67 -15.14
C ILE A 158 7.99 9.90 -13.82
N GLY A 159 9.00 10.11 -12.97
CA GLY A 159 9.11 9.41 -11.69
C GLY A 159 8.44 10.17 -10.56
N ILE A 160 7.56 9.51 -9.79
CA ILE A 160 6.89 10.14 -8.64
C ILE A 160 7.18 9.35 -7.37
N THR A 161 7.70 10.02 -6.34
CA THR A 161 7.88 9.44 -4.98
C THR A 161 7.48 10.44 -3.89
N GLY A 162 7.41 9.95 -2.65
CA GLY A 162 7.11 10.74 -1.46
C GLY A 162 6.58 9.85 -0.33
N SER A 163 6.43 10.39 0.86
CA SER A 163 5.72 9.72 1.94
C SER A 163 4.22 9.72 1.69
N TYR A 164 3.67 10.85 1.30
CA TYR A 164 2.25 11.08 1.03
C TYR A 164 2.07 11.70 -0.35
N GLY A 165 0.86 11.67 -0.92
CA GLY A 165 0.50 12.34 -2.17
C GLY A 165 0.94 11.67 -3.48
N LYS A 166 1.79 10.64 -3.47
CA LYS A 166 2.30 9.96 -4.69
C LYS A 166 1.21 9.54 -5.69
N THR A 167 0.26 8.74 -5.22
CA THR A 167 -0.82 8.19 -6.05
C THR A 167 -1.76 9.30 -6.52
N SER A 168 -1.98 10.31 -5.68
CA SER A 168 -2.79 11.48 -6.06
C SER A 168 -2.11 12.27 -7.15
N CYS A 169 -0.84 12.67 -6.99
CA CYS A 169 -0.09 13.38 -8.02
C CYS A 169 0.00 12.57 -9.33
N LYS A 170 0.22 11.25 -9.25
CA LYS A 170 0.24 10.38 -10.43
C LYS A 170 -1.07 10.43 -11.21
N ASN A 171 -2.21 10.34 -10.53
CA ASN A 171 -3.51 10.37 -11.20
C ASN A 171 -3.84 11.74 -11.73
N ILE A 172 -3.60 12.81 -10.96
CA ILE A 172 -3.75 14.20 -11.40
C ILE A 172 -2.92 14.46 -12.64
N LEU A 173 -1.63 14.15 -12.61
CA LEU A 173 -0.74 14.36 -13.75
C LEU A 173 -1.17 13.56 -14.99
N TYR A 174 -1.62 12.32 -14.79
CA TYR A 174 -2.14 11.50 -15.87
C TYR A 174 -3.39 12.13 -16.50
N ASP A 175 -4.35 12.57 -15.70
CA ASP A 175 -5.58 13.18 -16.20
C ASP A 175 -5.28 14.46 -16.98
N MET A 176 -4.28 15.25 -16.55
CA MET A 176 -3.84 16.46 -17.27
C MET A 176 -3.09 16.13 -18.56
N LEU A 177 -2.13 15.20 -18.55
CA LEU A 177 -1.31 14.86 -19.71
C LEU A 177 -2.09 14.11 -20.79
N SER A 178 -3.02 13.23 -20.40
CA SER A 178 -3.83 12.43 -21.35
C SER A 178 -4.70 13.25 -22.29
N GLU A 179 -4.88 14.55 -22.00
CA GLU A 179 -5.61 15.49 -22.89
C GLU A 179 -4.75 16.01 -24.06
N ILE A 180 -3.43 15.88 -23.96
CA ILE A 180 -2.51 16.54 -24.90
C ILE A 180 -1.46 15.60 -25.50
N VAL A 181 -1.17 14.47 -24.87
CA VAL A 181 -0.16 13.49 -25.28
C VAL A 181 -0.59 12.06 -24.97
N ASN A 182 0.05 11.09 -25.61
CA ASN A 182 -0.13 9.69 -25.25
C ASN A 182 0.65 9.38 -23.99
N VAL A 183 -0.05 8.94 -22.96
CA VAL A 183 0.56 8.70 -21.65
C VAL A 183 -0.03 7.45 -21.01
N SER A 184 0.83 6.65 -20.42
CA SER A 184 0.43 5.55 -19.55
C SER A 184 0.98 5.73 -18.14
N LYS A 185 0.45 4.98 -17.19
CA LYS A 185 0.85 5.08 -15.77
C LYS A 185 0.85 3.74 -15.08
N THR A 186 1.58 3.64 -13.97
CA THR A 186 1.41 2.51 -13.05
C THR A 186 -0.02 2.49 -12.49
N PRO A 187 -0.78 1.38 -12.67
CA PRO A 187 -2.16 1.29 -12.20
C PRO A 187 -2.21 1.18 -10.68
N LYS A 188 -3.29 1.68 -10.07
CA LYS A 188 -3.51 1.63 -8.62
C LYS A 188 -2.25 2.05 -7.84
N SER A 189 -1.84 1.25 -6.85
CA SER A 189 -0.61 1.46 -6.06
C SER A 189 0.51 0.49 -6.48
N TYR A 190 0.66 0.20 -7.80
CA TYR A 190 1.73 -0.66 -8.32
C TYR A 190 3.06 0.08 -8.34
N ASN A 191 3.63 0.29 -7.16
CA ASN A 191 4.84 1.08 -6.91
C ASN A 191 6.04 0.25 -6.42
N THR A 192 5.91 -1.09 -6.43
CA THR A 192 6.98 -2.03 -6.10
C THR A 192 7.70 -2.50 -7.37
N LYS A 193 8.89 -3.11 -7.21
CA LYS A 193 9.66 -3.66 -8.35
C LYS A 193 8.82 -4.54 -9.28
N VAL A 194 8.07 -5.48 -8.72
CA VAL A 194 7.21 -6.38 -9.49
C VAL A 194 6.03 -5.62 -10.11
N GLY A 195 5.45 -4.68 -9.34
CA GLY A 195 4.36 -3.82 -9.81
C GLY A 195 4.75 -2.96 -11.00
N ILE A 196 5.92 -2.32 -10.94
CA ILE A 196 6.44 -1.48 -12.03
C ILE A 196 6.72 -2.33 -13.29
N ILE A 197 7.44 -3.45 -13.15
CA ILE A 197 7.71 -4.37 -14.28
C ILE A 197 6.42 -4.84 -14.93
N LYS A 198 5.43 -5.23 -14.11
CA LYS A 198 4.13 -5.66 -14.60
C LYS A 198 3.39 -4.52 -15.31
N SER A 199 3.40 -3.32 -14.72
CA SER A 199 2.74 -2.15 -15.30
C SER A 199 3.29 -1.79 -16.68
N ILE A 200 4.61 -1.76 -16.83
CA ILE A 200 5.24 -1.49 -18.12
C ILE A 200 4.82 -2.53 -19.15
N ARG A 201 4.86 -3.82 -18.81
CA ARG A 201 4.53 -4.90 -19.75
C ARG A 201 3.06 -5.01 -20.13
N GLU A 202 2.14 -4.56 -19.26
CA GLU A 202 0.69 -4.70 -19.46
C GLU A 202 0.00 -3.41 -19.89
N ASN A 203 0.56 -2.24 -19.56
CA ASN A 203 -0.12 -0.96 -19.73
C ASN A 203 0.65 0.04 -20.60
N CYS A 204 1.97 -0.16 -20.80
CA CYS A 204 2.76 0.74 -21.63
C CYS A 204 2.59 0.38 -23.12
N ASN A 205 2.33 1.38 -23.96
CA ASN A 205 2.21 1.23 -25.39
C ASN A 205 3.45 1.85 -26.05
N SER A 206 3.89 1.30 -27.17
CA SER A 206 5.00 1.86 -27.97
C SER A 206 4.73 3.24 -28.56
N LEU A 207 3.49 3.70 -28.54
CA LEU A 207 3.06 5.02 -28.97
C LEU A 207 2.95 6.03 -27.81
N ASP A 208 3.25 5.61 -26.58
CA ASP A 208 3.25 6.53 -25.45
C ASP A 208 4.43 7.50 -25.56
N ASP A 209 4.16 8.79 -25.35
CA ASP A 209 5.19 9.83 -25.19
C ASP A 209 5.79 9.74 -23.79
N TYR A 210 4.95 9.47 -22.78
CA TYR A 210 5.34 9.41 -21.38
C TYR A 210 4.79 8.19 -20.65
N PHE A 211 5.59 7.70 -19.69
CA PHE A 211 5.16 6.71 -18.69
C PHE A 211 5.29 7.27 -17.28
N ILE A 212 4.17 7.46 -16.56
CA ILE A 212 4.17 7.94 -15.19
C ILE A 212 4.37 6.76 -14.23
N CYS A 213 5.52 6.73 -13.59
CA CYS A 213 5.94 5.66 -12.68
C CYS A 213 5.91 6.10 -11.22
N GLU A 214 5.11 5.41 -10.40
CA GLU A 214 5.10 5.60 -8.95
C GLU A 214 6.17 4.73 -8.29
N TYR A 215 7.08 5.35 -7.51
CA TYR A 215 8.16 4.68 -6.76
C TYR A 215 7.80 4.59 -5.28
N GLY A 216 7.39 3.39 -4.84
CA GLY A 216 7.07 3.09 -3.44
C GLY A 216 8.25 2.47 -2.70
N VAL A 217 8.70 3.14 -1.64
CA VAL A 217 9.85 2.69 -0.85
C VAL A 217 9.48 2.61 0.62
N ASP A 218 9.71 1.45 1.22
CA ASP A 218 9.38 1.10 2.61
C ASP A 218 10.60 0.84 3.49
N LYS A 219 11.81 0.79 2.91
CA LYS A 219 13.08 0.52 3.61
C LYS A 219 14.28 1.06 2.85
N VAL A 220 15.40 1.20 3.55
CA VAL A 220 16.69 1.62 2.97
C VAL A 220 17.13 0.65 1.86
N GLY A 221 17.64 1.18 0.74
CA GLY A 221 18.02 0.43 -0.46
C GLY A 221 16.85 0.01 -1.35
N GLY A 222 15.64 0.47 -1.04
CA GLY A 222 14.43 0.23 -1.83
C GLY A 222 14.46 0.99 -3.16
N MET A 223 14.84 2.28 -3.13
CA MET A 223 14.88 3.14 -4.32
C MET A 223 15.86 2.59 -5.38
N ASP A 224 17.03 2.16 -4.97
CA ASP A 224 18.03 1.60 -5.89
C ASP A 224 17.49 0.38 -6.66
N LYS A 225 16.68 -0.45 -6.00
CA LYS A 225 16.03 -1.61 -6.62
C LYS A 225 15.00 -1.22 -7.67
N LEU A 226 14.29 -0.10 -7.45
CA LEU A 226 13.29 0.43 -8.38
C LEU A 226 13.96 1.15 -9.55
N LEU A 227 14.96 1.99 -9.29
CA LEU A 227 15.75 2.68 -10.30
C LEU A 227 16.53 1.71 -11.22
N ASN A 228 16.86 0.52 -10.72
CA ASN A 228 17.43 -0.55 -11.54
C ASN A 228 16.41 -1.17 -12.52
N VAL A 229 15.09 -0.97 -12.33
CA VAL A 229 14.07 -1.36 -13.30
C VAL A 229 13.93 -0.30 -14.38
N VAL A 230 13.67 0.92 -13.98
CA VAL A 230 13.47 2.07 -14.85
C VAL A 230 13.99 3.34 -14.17
N LYS A 231 14.66 4.20 -14.93
CA LYS A 231 15.14 5.50 -14.48
C LYS A 231 14.24 6.58 -15.05
N PRO A 232 13.89 7.60 -14.26
CA PRO A 232 13.11 8.73 -14.76
C PRO A 232 13.97 9.72 -15.55
N ASN A 233 13.31 10.46 -16.46
CA ASN A 233 13.84 11.63 -17.17
C ASN A 233 13.42 12.93 -16.47
N ILE A 234 12.29 12.90 -15.77
CA ILE A 234 11.82 13.96 -14.88
C ILE A 234 11.27 13.32 -13.60
N SER A 235 11.40 14.00 -12.47
CA SER A 235 10.94 13.46 -11.19
C SER A 235 10.12 14.46 -10.39
N LEU A 236 9.16 13.92 -9.61
CA LEU A 236 8.39 14.65 -8.61
C LEU A 236 8.56 13.99 -7.24
N ILE A 237 9.03 14.75 -6.26
CA ILE A 237 9.07 14.31 -4.85
C ILE A 237 8.03 15.11 -4.08
N THR A 238 6.94 14.44 -3.67
CA THR A 238 5.79 15.12 -3.08
C THR A 238 6.02 15.52 -1.63
N GLU A 239 6.50 14.60 -0.81
CA GLU A 239 6.70 14.88 0.62
C GLU A 239 7.67 13.90 1.27
N VAL A 240 8.39 14.37 2.29
CA VAL A 240 9.15 13.55 3.24
C VAL A 240 8.52 13.70 4.61
N GLY A 241 7.94 12.63 5.13
CA GLY A 241 7.27 12.58 6.42
C GLY A 241 7.44 11.22 7.11
N PRO A 242 7.01 11.09 8.38
CA PRO A 242 7.19 9.89 9.20
C PRO A 242 6.28 8.76 8.73
N GLN A 243 6.74 8.01 7.74
CA GLN A 243 6.09 6.82 7.20
C GLN A 243 7.05 5.63 7.28
N HIS A 244 6.57 4.43 7.61
CA HIS A 244 7.38 3.20 7.73
C HIS A 244 8.60 3.37 8.68
N LEU A 245 8.45 4.11 9.79
CA LEU A 245 9.53 4.41 10.73
C LEU A 245 10.18 3.15 11.32
N LEU A 246 9.45 2.05 11.49
CA LEU A 246 10.01 0.78 11.95
C LEU A 246 11.09 0.24 11.00
N SER A 247 10.89 0.39 9.70
CA SER A 247 11.82 -0.08 8.66
C SER A 247 12.95 0.91 8.39
N PHE A 248 12.64 2.20 8.36
CA PHE A 248 13.61 3.27 8.10
C PHE A 248 14.38 3.70 9.34
N LYS A 249 13.87 3.44 10.55
CA LYS A 249 14.40 3.84 11.87
C LYS A 249 14.27 5.33 12.18
N ASN A 250 14.47 6.23 11.23
CA ASN A 250 14.37 7.68 11.41
C ASN A 250 13.99 8.40 10.10
N ILE A 251 13.59 9.67 10.24
CA ILE A 251 13.16 10.52 9.13
C ILE A 251 14.28 10.82 8.14
N GLU A 252 15.52 10.91 8.60
CA GLU A 252 16.68 11.17 7.76
C GLU A 252 16.96 10.05 6.76
N ASN A 253 16.76 8.80 7.15
CA ASN A 253 16.84 7.66 6.26
C ASN A 253 15.72 7.67 5.21
N ILE A 254 14.50 8.13 5.59
CA ILE A 254 13.40 8.33 4.63
C ILE A 254 13.78 9.41 3.62
N ARG A 255 14.30 10.54 4.09
CA ARG A 255 14.77 11.64 3.24
C ARG A 255 15.82 11.14 2.25
N LYS A 256 16.92 10.56 2.77
CA LYS A 256 18.03 10.04 1.95
C LYS A 256 17.58 9.07 0.87
N GLU A 257 16.61 8.22 1.21
CA GLU A 257 16.13 7.23 0.25
C GLU A 257 15.27 7.87 -0.85
N LYS A 258 14.37 8.81 -0.49
CA LYS A 258 13.48 9.44 -1.47
C LYS A 258 14.21 10.41 -2.41
N ILE A 259 15.19 11.17 -1.91
CA ILE A 259 15.96 12.10 -2.74
C ILE A 259 16.86 11.40 -3.79
N LYS A 260 17.09 10.09 -3.69
CA LYS A 260 17.78 9.33 -4.74
C LYS A 260 17.08 9.45 -6.09
N LEU A 261 15.74 9.61 -6.09
CA LEU A 261 14.98 9.80 -7.33
C LEU A 261 15.38 11.09 -8.06
N GLY A 262 15.73 12.15 -7.33
CA GLY A 262 16.27 13.38 -7.92
C GLY A 262 17.76 13.29 -8.22
N LYS A 263 18.54 12.59 -7.38
CA LYS A 263 20.00 12.46 -7.57
C LYS A 263 20.40 11.66 -8.81
N ILE A 264 19.50 10.85 -9.37
CA ILE A 264 19.76 10.07 -10.59
C ILE A 264 19.61 10.90 -11.86
N LEU A 265 18.93 12.05 -11.78
CA LEU A 265 18.69 12.95 -12.90
C LEU A 265 19.97 13.65 -13.36
N LYS A 266 20.05 13.91 -14.66
CA LYS A 266 21.11 14.67 -15.30
C LYS A 266 20.91 16.18 -15.15
N GLU A 267 21.90 16.97 -15.45
CA GLU A 267 21.88 18.44 -15.33
C GLU A 267 20.77 19.10 -16.17
N ASN A 268 20.47 18.55 -17.34
CA ASN A 268 19.42 19.02 -18.25
C ASN A 268 18.03 18.46 -17.95
N GLU A 269 17.88 17.60 -16.97
CA GLU A 269 16.63 17.00 -16.54
C GLU A 269 16.02 17.79 -15.38
N ALA A 270 14.69 17.71 -15.16
CA ALA A 270 14.02 18.50 -14.15
C ALA A 270 13.56 17.65 -12.94
N LEU A 271 13.75 18.21 -11.76
CA LEU A 271 13.24 17.69 -10.50
C LEU A 271 12.25 18.68 -9.90
N VAL A 272 11.03 18.21 -9.67
CA VAL A 272 9.98 18.96 -9.00
C VAL A 272 9.90 18.54 -7.53
N ILE A 273 9.98 19.48 -6.59
CA ILE A 273 9.92 19.19 -5.16
C ILE A 273 8.96 20.11 -4.43
N ASN A 274 8.34 19.58 -3.37
CA ASN A 274 7.52 20.37 -2.47
C ASN A 274 8.40 21.27 -1.59
N GLY A 275 8.41 22.57 -1.87
CA GLY A 275 9.15 23.59 -1.14
C GLY A 275 8.60 23.88 0.25
N ASP A 276 7.32 23.58 0.52
CA ASP A 276 6.74 23.65 1.86
C ASP A 276 7.31 22.60 2.82
N ASN A 277 7.90 21.52 2.27
CA ASN A 277 8.50 20.45 3.06
C ASN A 277 9.95 20.78 3.43
N LYS A 278 10.18 21.03 4.74
CA LYS A 278 11.49 21.44 5.26
C LYS A 278 12.64 20.49 4.90
N TYR A 279 12.36 19.18 4.82
CA TYR A 279 13.38 18.18 4.50
C TYR A 279 13.78 18.20 3.03
N LEU A 280 12.82 18.45 2.13
CA LEU A 280 13.09 18.59 0.69
C LEU A 280 13.78 19.92 0.41
N LYS A 281 13.31 21.01 1.01
CA LYS A 281 13.91 22.34 0.86
C LYS A 281 15.40 22.34 1.28
N ALA A 282 15.72 21.67 2.39
CA ALA A 282 17.10 21.51 2.85
C ALA A 282 17.98 20.66 1.90
N SER A 283 17.37 19.85 1.04
CA SER A 283 18.08 18.95 0.11
C SER A 283 18.37 19.58 -1.26
N ILE A 284 17.90 20.78 -1.56
CA ILE A 284 18.03 21.40 -2.90
C ILE A 284 19.48 21.40 -3.38
N LYS A 285 20.42 21.75 -2.51
CA LYS A 285 21.88 21.80 -2.84
C LYS A 285 22.52 20.43 -3.12
N GLU A 286 21.79 19.33 -2.84
CA GLU A 286 22.28 17.97 -3.10
C GLU A 286 22.00 17.51 -4.54
N PHE A 287 21.20 18.26 -5.30
CA PHE A 287 20.82 17.92 -6.67
C PHE A 287 21.71 18.65 -7.68
N LYS A 288 21.99 17.98 -8.81
CA LYS A 288 22.74 18.53 -9.94
C LYS A 288 21.83 18.96 -11.09
N CYS A 289 20.61 18.47 -11.11
CA CYS A 289 19.60 18.74 -12.12
C CYS A 289 18.89 20.08 -11.88
N ASN A 290 18.06 20.51 -12.84
CA ASN A 290 17.21 21.68 -12.70
C ASN A 290 16.12 21.41 -11.65
N VAL A 291 16.09 22.18 -10.55
CA VAL A 291 15.12 22.01 -9.47
C VAL A 291 14.02 23.05 -9.59
N ILE A 292 12.78 22.60 -9.68
CA ILE A 292 11.57 23.42 -9.67
C ILE A 292 10.86 23.17 -8.34
N THR A 293 10.62 24.23 -7.59
CA THR A 293 9.93 24.14 -6.30
C THR A 293 8.44 24.45 -6.46
N TYR A 294 7.59 23.76 -5.70
CA TYR A 294 6.18 24.08 -5.61
C TYR A 294 5.70 24.11 -4.17
N GLY A 295 4.67 24.90 -3.90
CA GLY A 295 4.07 24.98 -2.57
C GLY A 295 2.89 25.94 -2.49
N ILE A 296 2.19 25.87 -1.37
CA ILE A 296 1.09 26.79 -1.05
C ILE A 296 1.63 28.08 -0.39
N LYS A 297 2.79 27.99 0.25
CA LYS A 297 3.47 29.13 0.85
C LYS A 297 4.15 29.98 -0.22
N ASP A 298 4.30 31.27 0.07
CA ASP A 298 4.98 32.20 -0.83
C ASP A 298 6.45 31.83 -1.08
N ASN A 299 7.00 32.31 -2.20
CA ASN A 299 8.38 32.15 -2.66
C ASN A 299 8.77 30.79 -3.24
N GLU A 300 7.82 30.00 -3.71
CA GLU A 300 8.11 28.81 -4.51
C GLU A 300 7.91 29.14 -6.01
N ASP A 301 8.59 28.38 -6.90
CA ASP A 301 8.51 28.62 -8.37
C ASP A 301 7.09 28.44 -8.89
N ILE A 302 6.36 27.46 -8.33
CA ILE A 302 4.96 27.20 -8.62
C ILE A 302 4.18 27.37 -7.31
N THR A 303 3.31 28.37 -7.26
CA THR A 303 2.54 28.65 -6.04
C THR A 303 1.11 29.08 -6.37
N CYS A 304 0.30 29.23 -5.35
CA CYS A 304 -1.08 29.69 -5.47
C CYS A 304 -1.46 30.70 -4.39
N LYS A 305 -2.41 31.59 -4.74
CA LYS A 305 -3.02 32.54 -3.80
C LYS A 305 -4.53 32.41 -3.84
N ASN A 306 -5.20 33.08 -2.91
CA ASN A 306 -6.66 33.16 -2.86
C ASN A 306 -7.35 31.78 -2.91
N ILE A 307 -6.80 30.80 -2.15
CA ILE A 307 -7.39 29.46 -2.10
C ILE A 307 -8.74 29.53 -1.42
N SER A 308 -9.76 29.05 -2.09
CA SER A 308 -11.10 28.86 -1.54
C SER A 308 -11.59 27.44 -1.75
N PHE A 309 -12.46 26.99 -0.85
CA PHE A 309 -13.07 25.66 -0.90
C PHE A 309 -14.57 25.81 -0.90
N ASN A 310 -15.24 25.05 -1.74
CA ASN A 310 -16.70 24.96 -1.77
C ASN A 310 -17.14 23.48 -1.91
N LYS A 311 -18.44 23.23 -1.99
CA LYS A 311 -19.00 21.86 -2.10
C LYS A 311 -18.62 21.13 -3.39
N GLU A 312 -18.15 21.85 -4.40
CA GLU A 312 -17.85 21.32 -5.74
C GLU A 312 -16.34 21.08 -5.94
N GLY A 313 -15.50 21.65 -5.07
CA GLY A 313 -14.06 21.51 -5.17
C GLY A 313 -13.26 22.64 -4.53
N SER A 314 -12.13 22.94 -5.13
CA SER A 314 -11.21 24.00 -4.70
C SER A 314 -10.93 24.96 -5.85
N GLU A 315 -10.74 26.23 -5.51
CA GLU A 315 -10.39 27.30 -6.45
C GLU A 315 -9.16 28.04 -5.94
N PHE A 316 -8.31 28.51 -6.84
CA PHE A 316 -7.10 29.26 -6.49
C PHE A 316 -6.54 30.03 -7.68
N ASP A 317 -5.77 31.06 -7.41
CA ASP A 317 -5.00 31.80 -8.40
C ASP A 317 -3.62 31.18 -8.56
N LEU A 318 -3.29 30.66 -9.74
CA LEU A 318 -2.01 30.02 -10.06
C LEU A 318 -0.95 31.07 -10.39
N TYR A 319 0.22 30.93 -9.78
CA TYR A 319 1.41 31.70 -10.06
C TYR A 319 2.58 30.78 -10.45
N VAL A 320 3.31 31.16 -11.50
CA VAL A 320 4.54 30.48 -11.94
C VAL A 320 5.64 31.52 -12.06
N TYR A 321 6.76 31.30 -11.35
CA TYR A 321 7.87 32.26 -11.26
C TYR A 321 7.40 33.67 -10.90
N ASN A 322 6.52 33.76 -9.89
CA ASN A 322 5.86 35.00 -9.42
C ASN A 322 4.94 35.72 -10.42
N LYS A 323 4.68 35.14 -11.59
CA LYS A 323 3.73 35.68 -12.56
C LYS A 323 2.36 34.99 -12.39
N PHE A 324 1.30 35.78 -12.32
CA PHE A 324 -0.07 35.26 -12.39
C PHE A 324 -0.30 34.60 -13.76
N ILE A 325 -0.78 33.37 -13.75
CA ILE A 325 -1.07 32.59 -14.92
C ILE A 325 -2.58 32.58 -15.17
N LYS A 326 -3.35 32.07 -14.21
CA LYS A 326 -4.81 31.94 -14.37
C LYS A 326 -5.50 31.63 -13.05
N HIS A 327 -6.79 31.93 -12.98
CA HIS A 327 -7.67 31.38 -11.94
C HIS A 327 -8.02 29.93 -12.28
N VAL A 328 -7.78 29.00 -11.36
CA VAL A 328 -7.92 27.56 -11.56
C VAL A 328 -9.01 27.01 -10.66
N ARG A 329 -9.86 26.14 -11.23
CA ARG A 329 -10.90 25.39 -10.51
C ARG A 329 -10.66 23.91 -10.67
N ILE A 330 -10.76 23.16 -9.59
CA ILE A 330 -10.58 21.70 -9.54
C ILE A 330 -11.71 21.05 -8.75
N LYS A 331 -12.14 19.86 -9.16
CA LYS A 331 -13.17 19.07 -8.47
C LYS A 331 -12.65 18.34 -7.22
N LEU A 332 -11.41 18.59 -6.83
CA LEU A 332 -10.77 18.00 -5.67
C LEU A 332 -10.86 18.93 -4.47
N LEU A 333 -11.13 18.37 -3.29
CA LEU A 333 -11.26 19.09 -2.04
C LEU A 333 -9.95 19.12 -1.25
N GLY A 334 -9.69 20.24 -0.57
CA GLY A 334 -8.67 20.37 0.46
C GLY A 334 -7.29 20.79 -0.02
N LYS A 335 -6.56 21.41 0.93
CA LYS A 335 -5.21 21.96 0.69
C LYS A 335 -4.21 20.95 0.13
N HIS A 336 -4.29 19.68 0.57
CA HIS A 336 -3.40 18.64 0.08
C HIS A 336 -3.58 18.38 -1.41
N ASN A 337 -4.83 18.40 -1.89
CA ASN A 337 -5.09 18.21 -3.32
C ASN A 337 -4.67 19.43 -4.13
N VAL A 338 -4.84 20.65 -3.60
CA VAL A 338 -4.26 21.85 -4.24
C VAL A 338 -2.74 21.71 -4.37
N SER A 339 -2.04 21.31 -3.30
CA SER A 339 -0.59 21.06 -3.32
C SER A 339 -0.21 19.97 -4.33
N ASN A 340 -0.98 18.89 -4.42
CA ASN A 340 -0.74 17.82 -5.39
C ASN A 340 -0.90 18.31 -6.85
N VAL A 341 -1.87 19.19 -7.11
CA VAL A 341 -2.08 19.82 -8.42
C VAL A 341 -0.93 20.77 -8.76
N LEU A 342 -0.45 21.57 -7.80
CA LEU A 342 0.74 22.42 -8.01
C LEU A 342 1.98 21.57 -8.37
N GLY A 343 2.17 20.43 -7.69
CA GLY A 343 3.23 19.49 -8.03
C GLY A 343 3.11 18.92 -9.45
N ALA A 344 1.89 18.59 -9.89
CA ALA A 344 1.65 18.13 -11.26
C ALA A 344 1.90 19.26 -12.29
N ILE A 345 1.48 20.49 -11.99
CA ILE A 345 1.79 21.68 -12.83
C ILE A 345 3.30 21.89 -12.90
N GLY A 346 4.04 21.72 -11.80
CA GLY A 346 5.50 21.78 -11.80
C GLY A 346 6.13 20.78 -12.77
N VAL A 347 5.56 19.57 -12.91
CA VAL A 347 6.01 18.60 -13.92
C VAL A 347 5.73 19.09 -15.33
N LEU A 348 4.54 19.70 -15.61
CA LEU A 348 4.25 20.30 -16.93
C LEU A 348 5.26 21.39 -17.28
N VAL A 349 5.61 22.26 -16.31
CA VAL A 349 6.63 23.30 -16.48
C VAL A 349 7.99 22.66 -16.78
N GLY A 350 8.39 21.63 -16.04
CA GLY A 350 9.64 20.89 -16.26
C GLY A 350 9.69 20.17 -17.61
N LEU A 351 8.55 19.82 -18.20
CA LEU A 351 8.42 19.28 -19.55
C LEU A 351 8.30 20.39 -20.65
N ASN A 352 8.35 21.66 -20.27
CA ASN A 352 8.12 22.81 -21.16
C ASN A 352 6.74 22.80 -21.86
N ILE A 353 5.72 22.23 -21.20
CA ILE A 353 4.35 22.23 -21.70
C ILE A 353 3.71 23.59 -21.42
N SER A 354 3.07 24.18 -22.43
CA SER A 354 2.37 25.46 -22.29
C SER A 354 1.22 25.40 -21.28
N LEU A 355 1.11 26.41 -20.43
CA LEU A 355 0.07 26.55 -19.43
C LEU A 355 -1.11 27.42 -19.87
N GLU A 356 -1.19 27.83 -21.14
CA GLU A 356 -2.27 28.69 -21.67
C GLU A 356 -3.67 28.09 -21.43
N ASN A 357 -3.79 26.77 -21.57
CA ASN A 357 -5.02 26.01 -21.37
C ASN A 357 -5.07 25.26 -20.06
N ILE A 358 -4.37 25.74 -19.03
CA ILE A 358 -4.26 25.03 -17.74
C ILE A 358 -5.63 24.82 -17.08
N ASP A 359 -6.58 25.73 -17.25
CA ASP A 359 -7.96 25.60 -16.78
C ASP A 359 -8.69 24.40 -17.41
N LYS A 360 -8.48 24.13 -18.69
CA LYS A 360 -9.02 22.95 -19.36
C LYS A 360 -8.38 21.68 -18.82
N LEU A 361 -7.04 21.66 -18.69
CA LEU A 361 -6.33 20.50 -18.17
C LEU A 361 -6.75 20.17 -16.74
N THR A 362 -6.90 21.18 -15.88
CA THR A 362 -7.30 20.99 -14.49
C THR A 362 -8.78 20.64 -14.31
N SER A 363 -9.67 21.09 -15.18
CA SER A 363 -11.10 20.74 -15.15
C SER A 363 -11.37 19.25 -15.42
N ASN A 364 -10.45 18.58 -16.11
CA ASN A 364 -10.52 17.16 -16.44
C ASN A 364 -9.98 16.24 -15.34
N ILE A 365 -9.40 16.81 -14.28
CA ILE A 365 -8.95 16.03 -13.11
C ILE A 365 -10.15 15.35 -12.47
N LYS A 366 -10.06 14.01 -12.38
CA LYS A 366 -11.08 13.16 -11.77
C LYS A 366 -10.87 13.05 -10.27
N GLN A 367 -11.95 12.77 -9.56
CA GLN A 367 -11.84 12.39 -8.15
C GLN A 367 -11.01 11.11 -8.03
N ILE A 368 -10.21 11.03 -6.97
CA ILE A 368 -9.29 9.92 -6.74
C ILE A 368 -9.94 8.97 -5.74
N GLU A 369 -10.08 7.72 -6.14
CA GLU A 369 -10.70 6.66 -5.34
C GLU A 369 -10.09 6.62 -3.92
N HIS A 370 -10.94 6.68 -2.90
CA HIS A 370 -10.56 6.68 -1.48
C HIS A 370 -9.64 7.84 -1.04
N ARG A 371 -9.71 9.00 -1.70
CA ARG A 371 -8.92 10.20 -1.36
C ARG A 371 -9.81 11.44 -1.35
N LEU A 372 -10.53 11.66 -0.25
CA LEU A 372 -11.57 12.70 -0.14
C LEU A 372 -12.58 12.62 -1.28
N GLU A 373 -12.89 11.41 -1.73
CA GLU A 373 -13.78 11.15 -2.84
C GLU A 373 -15.24 11.38 -2.40
N LEU A 374 -15.93 12.26 -3.10
CA LEU A 374 -17.35 12.53 -2.84
C LEU A 374 -18.22 11.48 -3.53
N LYS A 375 -18.98 10.74 -2.74
CA LYS A 375 -19.95 9.72 -3.20
C LYS A 375 -21.34 10.03 -2.68
N LYS A 376 -22.35 9.53 -3.40
CA LYS A 376 -23.72 9.55 -2.94
C LYS A 376 -24.23 8.11 -2.85
N LEU A 377 -24.60 7.67 -1.64
CA LEU A 377 -25.12 6.34 -1.35
C LEU A 377 -26.56 6.48 -0.84
N GLY A 378 -27.55 6.42 -1.76
CA GLY A 378 -28.93 6.74 -1.44
C GLY A 378 -29.07 8.21 -0.99
N ASN A 379 -29.59 8.42 0.22
CA ASN A 379 -29.74 9.75 0.82
C ASN A 379 -28.52 10.22 1.63
N ILE A 380 -27.44 9.42 1.67
CA ILE A 380 -26.23 9.75 2.43
C ILE A 380 -25.18 10.28 1.46
N LYS A 381 -24.60 11.44 1.77
CA LYS A 381 -23.38 11.91 1.16
C LYS A 381 -22.20 11.32 1.89
N VAL A 382 -21.23 10.78 1.17
CA VAL A 382 -20.04 10.17 1.74
C VAL A 382 -18.79 10.89 1.24
N ILE A 383 -17.93 11.28 2.15
CA ILE A 383 -16.55 11.68 1.88
C ILE A 383 -15.71 10.44 2.19
N ASP A 384 -15.20 9.79 1.15
CA ASP A 384 -14.42 8.57 1.24
C ASP A 384 -12.93 8.91 1.24
N ASP A 385 -12.29 8.87 2.42
CA ASP A 385 -10.84 9.01 2.62
C ASP A 385 -10.27 7.76 3.31
N ALA A 386 -10.75 6.60 2.86
CA ALA A 386 -10.54 5.31 3.51
C ALA A 386 -9.15 4.70 3.24
N PHE A 387 -8.28 5.30 2.42
CA PHE A 387 -7.05 4.60 2.02
C PHE A 387 -6.02 4.59 3.15
N ASN A 388 -5.27 5.49 3.45
CA ASN A 388 -4.24 5.51 4.49
C ASN A 388 -4.08 6.94 5.01
N SER A 389 -4.27 7.12 6.29
CA SER A 389 -4.30 8.44 6.90
C SER A 389 -3.04 8.77 7.69
N ASN A 390 -2.80 10.05 7.85
CA ASN A 390 -1.83 10.63 8.76
C ASN A 390 -2.49 11.81 9.49
N GLU A 391 -1.85 12.30 10.54
CA GLU A 391 -2.42 13.36 11.40
C GLU A 391 -2.88 14.60 10.60
N SER A 392 -2.07 15.06 9.67
CA SER A 392 -2.38 16.24 8.84
C SER A 392 -3.53 15.94 7.85
N GLY A 393 -3.54 14.75 7.23
CA GLY A 393 -4.62 14.30 6.34
C GLY A 393 -5.95 14.19 7.07
N PHE A 394 -5.94 13.53 8.23
CA PHE A 394 -7.11 13.37 9.08
C PHE A 394 -7.71 14.74 9.48
N LYS A 395 -6.90 15.67 9.98
CA LYS A 395 -7.35 17.03 10.35
C LYS A 395 -7.95 17.75 9.15
N ASN A 396 -7.31 17.66 7.97
CA ASN A 396 -7.84 18.24 6.73
C ASN A 396 -9.18 17.62 6.32
N ALA A 397 -9.36 16.30 6.45
CA ALA A 397 -10.63 15.64 6.15
C ALA A 397 -11.75 16.09 7.09
N ILE A 398 -11.45 16.27 8.39
CA ILE A 398 -12.38 16.82 9.37
C ILE A 398 -12.75 18.27 9.04
N ASP A 399 -11.78 19.11 8.68
CA ASP A 399 -12.06 20.50 8.28
C ASP A 399 -12.96 20.56 7.05
N ILE A 400 -12.74 19.70 6.07
CA ILE A 400 -13.62 19.58 4.88
C ILE A 400 -15.03 19.15 5.31
N LEU A 401 -15.16 18.12 6.16
CA LEU A 401 -16.46 17.69 6.66
C LEU A 401 -17.18 18.84 7.40
N SER A 402 -16.44 19.62 8.21
CA SER A 402 -17.00 20.73 8.98
C SER A 402 -17.61 21.82 8.12
N MET A 403 -17.09 22.05 6.90
CA MET A 403 -17.58 23.04 5.93
C MET A 403 -18.82 22.56 5.16
N MET A 404 -19.13 21.28 5.18
CA MET A 404 -20.29 20.74 4.44
C MET A 404 -21.61 20.98 5.17
N ASP A 405 -22.70 21.13 4.42
CA ASP A 405 -24.05 21.22 5.00
C ASP A 405 -24.61 19.84 5.28
N GLY A 406 -25.20 19.65 6.45
CA GLY A 406 -25.87 18.44 6.87
C GLY A 406 -25.42 17.95 8.23
N TYR A 407 -25.97 16.81 8.67
CA TYR A 407 -25.58 16.14 9.91
C TYR A 407 -24.26 15.39 9.70
N LYS A 408 -23.21 15.85 10.36
CA LYS A 408 -21.81 15.46 10.14
C LYS A 408 -21.45 14.25 10.97
N ILE A 409 -21.10 13.16 10.31
CA ILE A 409 -20.76 11.87 10.94
C ILE A 409 -19.36 11.47 10.54
N VAL A 410 -18.57 10.97 11.50
CA VAL A 410 -17.25 10.38 11.23
C VAL A 410 -17.28 8.89 11.55
N ILE A 411 -16.76 8.06 10.65
CA ILE A 411 -16.47 6.65 10.90
C ILE A 411 -14.95 6.48 10.80
N THR A 412 -14.30 6.06 11.88
CA THR A 412 -12.84 5.91 11.87
C THR A 412 -12.33 4.90 12.91
N PRO A 413 -11.26 4.12 12.59
CA PRO A 413 -10.46 3.38 13.56
C PRO A 413 -9.33 4.22 14.17
N GLY A 414 -9.21 5.50 13.77
CA GLY A 414 -8.06 6.33 14.08
C GLY A 414 -6.84 6.06 13.19
N ILE A 415 -5.71 6.64 13.53
CA ILE A 415 -4.45 6.47 12.80
C ILE A 415 -3.68 5.30 13.40
N ILE A 416 -3.19 4.43 12.50
CA ILE A 416 -2.46 3.21 12.83
C ILE A 416 -0.98 3.40 12.48
N GLU A 417 -0.11 2.51 12.96
CA GLU A 417 1.34 2.47 12.65
C GLU A 417 2.16 3.67 13.11
N GLN A 418 1.70 4.42 14.13
CA GLN A 418 2.43 5.57 14.70
C GLN A 418 3.41 5.17 15.82
N GLY A 419 3.57 3.87 16.11
CA GLY A 419 4.48 3.38 17.13
C GLY A 419 4.12 3.91 18.52
N LYS A 420 5.13 4.39 19.29
CA LYS A 420 4.94 4.89 20.66
C LYS A 420 4.07 6.15 20.77
N ASN A 421 3.88 6.89 19.68
CA ASN A 421 3.09 8.11 19.67
C ASN A 421 1.62 7.89 19.29
N SER A 422 1.21 6.65 19.04
CA SER A 422 -0.14 6.31 18.55
C SER A 422 -1.24 6.81 19.49
N GLU A 423 -1.09 6.60 20.79
CA GLU A 423 -2.08 7.02 21.80
C GLU A 423 -2.23 8.55 21.81
N ASN A 424 -1.13 9.29 21.92
CA ASN A 424 -1.18 10.74 21.97
C ASN A 424 -1.78 11.36 20.70
N ILE A 425 -1.40 10.84 19.52
CA ILE A 425 -1.94 11.33 18.24
C ILE A 425 -3.46 11.08 18.17
N ASN A 426 -3.93 9.90 18.51
CA ASN A 426 -5.36 9.58 18.44
C ASN A 426 -6.18 10.34 19.48
N TYR A 427 -5.62 10.60 20.67
CA TYR A 427 -6.23 11.46 21.66
C TYR A 427 -6.41 12.89 21.13
N GLU A 428 -5.36 13.49 20.58
CA GLU A 428 -5.39 14.85 20.02
C GLU A 428 -6.34 14.95 18.81
N LEU A 429 -6.48 13.88 18.00
CA LEU A 429 -7.46 13.83 16.93
C LEU A 429 -8.89 13.80 17.46
N GLY A 430 -9.16 13.03 18.52
CA GLY A 430 -10.46 13.06 19.21
C GLY A 430 -10.82 14.47 19.68
N LYS A 431 -9.89 15.14 20.36
CA LYS A 431 -10.06 16.52 20.80
C LYS A 431 -10.28 17.49 19.63
N TYR A 432 -9.58 17.30 18.51
CA TYR A 432 -9.71 18.13 17.31
C TYR A 432 -11.08 18.02 16.63
N MET A 433 -11.72 16.84 16.70
CA MET A 433 -13.05 16.61 16.11
C MET A 433 -14.19 17.18 16.95
N SER A 434 -13.99 17.42 18.24
CA SER A 434 -15.05 17.61 19.24
C SER A 434 -16.00 18.77 18.95
N ASP A 435 -15.55 19.82 18.29
CA ASP A 435 -16.33 21.02 17.93
C ASP A 435 -16.76 21.06 16.45
N LYS A 436 -16.47 20.02 15.67
CA LYS A 436 -16.58 20.03 14.20
C LYS A 436 -17.56 19.02 13.64
N VAL A 437 -18.00 18.05 14.44
CA VAL A 437 -18.84 16.93 14.01
C VAL A 437 -20.03 16.73 14.93
N ASP A 438 -21.09 16.08 14.44
CA ASP A 438 -22.31 15.86 15.18
C ASP A 438 -22.40 14.47 15.81
N LEU A 439 -21.71 13.48 15.21
CA LEU A 439 -21.71 12.08 15.66
C LEU A 439 -20.43 11.38 15.25
N VAL A 440 -19.87 10.55 16.13
CA VAL A 440 -18.65 9.78 15.87
C VAL A 440 -18.91 8.29 16.09
N VAL A 441 -18.55 7.48 15.10
CA VAL A 441 -18.56 6.02 15.15
C VAL A 441 -17.14 5.50 15.06
N LEU A 442 -16.65 4.97 16.15
CA LEU A 442 -15.28 4.46 16.29
C LEU A 442 -15.25 2.96 16.02
N VAL A 443 -14.20 2.51 15.35
CA VAL A 443 -13.98 1.09 15.05
C VAL A 443 -12.75 0.60 15.83
N GLU A 444 -12.96 -0.42 16.62
CA GLU A 444 -12.07 -1.16 17.56
C GLU A 444 -10.75 -0.53 18.05
N GLN A 445 -9.69 -0.39 17.22
CA GLN A 445 -8.31 -0.33 17.72
C GLN A 445 -7.96 0.88 18.60
N ASN A 446 -8.32 2.09 18.18
CA ASN A 446 -7.99 3.31 18.91
C ASN A 446 -9.24 3.96 19.54
N ALA A 447 -10.34 3.22 19.59
CA ALA A 447 -11.65 3.76 19.95
C ALA A 447 -11.67 4.44 21.32
N MET A 448 -11.09 3.82 22.35
CA MET A 448 -11.07 4.38 23.70
C MET A 448 -10.26 5.66 23.78
N THR A 449 -9.08 5.67 23.20
CA THR A 449 -8.19 6.86 23.19
C THR A 449 -8.82 8.05 22.47
N ILE A 450 -9.47 7.79 21.31
CA ILE A 450 -10.19 8.83 20.56
C ILE A 450 -11.39 9.33 21.36
N LYS A 451 -12.15 8.42 22.00
CA LYS A 451 -13.27 8.77 22.87
C LYS A 451 -12.85 9.66 24.02
N GLU A 452 -11.75 9.35 24.69
CA GLU A 452 -11.17 10.18 25.75
C GLU A 452 -10.83 11.59 25.24
N GLY A 453 -10.22 11.69 24.05
CA GLY A 453 -9.95 12.97 23.39
C GLY A 453 -11.21 13.77 23.10
N LEU A 454 -12.26 13.15 22.55
CA LEU A 454 -13.57 13.77 22.29
C LEU A 454 -14.18 14.33 23.56
N ILE A 455 -14.23 13.53 24.65
CA ILE A 455 -14.78 13.94 25.94
C ILE A 455 -13.98 15.11 26.53
N SER A 456 -12.63 15.06 26.44
CA SER A 456 -11.79 16.17 26.89
C SER A 456 -12.05 17.47 26.11
N GLY A 457 -12.44 17.36 24.85
CA GLY A 457 -12.90 18.46 23.99
C GLY A 457 -14.37 18.86 24.23
N LYS A 458 -15.03 18.31 25.28
CA LYS A 458 -16.43 18.57 25.65
C LYS A 458 -17.48 18.05 24.63
N PHE A 459 -17.15 17.04 23.87
CA PHE A 459 -18.09 16.36 22.98
C PHE A 459 -19.09 15.52 23.80
N ASP A 460 -20.36 15.47 23.35
CA ASP A 460 -21.40 14.69 24.01
C ASP A 460 -21.11 13.17 23.90
N GLU A 461 -20.88 12.53 25.04
CA GLU A 461 -20.56 11.09 25.09
C GLU A 461 -21.67 10.21 24.49
N ASN A 462 -22.94 10.63 24.55
CA ASN A 462 -24.07 9.91 23.96
C ASN A 462 -24.05 9.90 22.43
N LYS A 463 -23.18 10.69 21.82
CA LYS A 463 -22.97 10.75 20.36
C LYS A 463 -21.71 10.04 19.92
N VAL A 464 -21.05 9.27 20.80
CA VAL A 464 -19.88 8.44 20.50
C VAL A 464 -20.27 6.98 20.57
N PHE A 465 -20.18 6.28 19.45
CA PHE A 465 -20.51 4.86 19.35
C PHE A 465 -19.27 4.06 18.96
N ILE A 466 -19.10 2.88 19.56
CA ILE A 466 -18.01 1.96 19.23
C ILE A 466 -18.62 0.74 18.55
N LYS A 467 -18.10 0.37 17.40
CA LYS A 467 -18.53 -0.77 16.58
C LYS A 467 -17.37 -1.71 16.31
N LYS A 468 -17.70 -2.98 16.06
CA LYS A 468 -16.72 -4.04 15.86
C LYS A 468 -15.93 -3.87 14.55
N ASP A 469 -16.62 -3.49 13.50
CA ASP A 469 -16.03 -3.31 12.17
C ASP A 469 -16.74 -2.20 11.38
N PHE A 470 -16.19 -1.90 10.21
CA PHE A 470 -16.73 -0.89 9.32
C PHE A 470 -18.18 -1.20 8.86
N LEU A 471 -18.51 -2.46 8.61
CA LEU A 471 -19.85 -2.83 8.14
C LEU A 471 -20.90 -2.52 9.21
N GLU A 472 -20.64 -2.93 10.44
CA GLU A 472 -21.52 -2.62 11.58
C GLU A 472 -21.62 -1.11 11.83
N ALA A 473 -20.50 -0.38 11.69
CA ALA A 473 -20.50 1.07 11.83
C ALA A 473 -21.33 1.76 10.75
N PHE A 474 -21.22 1.33 9.50
CA PHE A 474 -21.94 1.93 8.40
C PHE A 474 -23.44 1.57 8.42
N GLU A 475 -23.79 0.34 8.80
CA GLU A 475 -25.20 -0.06 9.03
C GLU A 475 -25.86 0.77 10.15
N PHE A 476 -25.12 1.01 11.24
CA PHE A 476 -25.59 1.89 12.32
C PHE A 476 -25.86 3.30 11.79
N VAL A 477 -24.96 3.89 11.00
CA VAL A 477 -25.15 5.22 10.40
C VAL A 477 -26.33 5.23 9.43
N ARG A 478 -26.58 4.15 8.70
CA ARG A 478 -27.75 4.03 7.82
C ARG A 478 -29.06 4.04 8.60
N SER A 479 -29.09 3.38 9.75
CA SER A 479 -30.27 3.27 10.62
C SER A 479 -30.55 4.54 11.47
N CYS A 480 -29.57 5.48 11.58
CA CYS A 480 -29.79 6.74 12.28
C CYS A 480 -30.91 7.56 11.61
N ASP A 481 -31.88 7.97 12.38
CA ASP A 481 -33.00 8.81 11.94
C ASP A 481 -32.59 10.29 11.92
N LYS A 482 -31.72 10.63 10.96
CA LYS A 482 -31.25 12.00 10.68
C LYS A 482 -31.35 12.29 9.20
N GLU A 483 -31.88 13.46 8.88
CA GLU A 483 -31.92 13.93 7.50
C GLU A 483 -30.58 14.54 7.06
N ASN A 484 -30.33 14.59 5.75
CA ASN A 484 -29.14 15.21 5.15
C ASN A 484 -27.81 14.76 5.78
N LYS A 485 -27.65 13.45 6.00
CA LYS A 485 -26.41 12.88 6.55
C LYS A 485 -25.25 13.08 5.59
N ILE A 486 -24.11 13.55 6.14
CA ILE A 486 -22.82 13.52 5.48
C ILE A 486 -21.82 12.74 6.33
N VAL A 487 -21.22 11.73 5.75
CA VAL A 487 -20.37 10.76 6.45
C VAL A 487 -18.96 10.84 5.92
N LEU A 488 -17.99 11.14 6.77
CA LEU A 488 -16.58 10.96 6.49
C LEU A 488 -16.18 9.54 6.89
N ILE A 489 -15.67 8.79 5.93
CA ILE A 489 -15.01 7.51 6.18
C ILE A 489 -13.51 7.79 6.15
N GLU A 490 -12.88 7.78 7.32
CA GLU A 490 -11.49 8.14 7.48
C GLU A 490 -10.69 6.91 7.93
N ASN A 491 -9.74 6.50 7.07
CA ASN A 491 -8.85 5.37 7.29
C ASN A 491 -9.58 4.02 7.44
N ASP A 492 -9.66 3.23 6.36
CA ASP A 492 -10.19 1.86 6.43
C ASP A 492 -9.06 0.86 6.75
N LEU A 493 -9.28 0.07 7.80
CA LEU A 493 -8.35 -0.97 8.19
C LEU A 493 -8.43 -2.15 7.24
N PRO A 494 -7.33 -2.56 6.58
CA PRO A 494 -7.26 -3.87 5.97
C PRO A 494 -7.57 -4.93 7.03
N ARG A 495 -8.43 -5.90 6.73
CA ARG A 495 -8.85 -7.00 7.64
C ARG A 495 -7.71 -7.76 8.33
N ILE A 496 -6.46 -7.57 7.89
CA ILE A 496 -5.23 -8.14 8.47
C ILE A 496 -4.92 -7.55 9.86
N TYR A 497 -5.37 -6.33 10.16
CA TYR A 497 -5.16 -5.66 11.44
C TYR A 497 -6.31 -5.83 12.43
N LEU A 498 -7.36 -6.53 12.04
CA LEU A 498 -8.57 -6.81 12.84
C LEU A 498 -8.44 -8.15 13.61
N LYS A 499 -7.27 -8.43 14.23
CA LYS A 499 -7.08 -9.57 15.14
C LYS A 499 -6.68 -9.10 16.52
#